data_cea0407269267795be4d2721ae943958
#
_entry.id   cea0407269267795be4d2721ae943958
#
_cell.length_a   1.000
_cell.length_b   1.000
_cell.length_c   1.000
_cell.angle_alpha   90.00
_cell.angle_beta   90.00
_cell.angle_gamma   90.00
#
_symmetry.space_group_name_H-M   'P 1'
#
loop_
_entity.id
_entity.type
_entity.pdbx_description
1 polymer ?
#
loop_
_entity_poly.entity_id
_entity_poly.type
_entity_poly.pdbx_seq_one_letter_code
_entity_poly.pdbx_strand_id
1 'polypeptide(L)'
;LDAAGIAKAALVGHSWGSLIALEAASRMGARATHLVLVGTAYPMKVSPALLETSLQEPMKALTMINVFSRSTLAAPPSALGPGTWVYGASMALGRRVLASNTAVNVFHRGFKACDSYANGEAAVRAVTCPVLFVLGAQDQMTQPKAAHSLIAAAKDSGKTITVHTVPVGHHQMTEAPDDTLFALAKFLNR
;
A
#
# COMPACT_ATOMS: atom_id res chain seq x y z
N LEU A 1 -2.48 5.12 -18.73
CA LEU A 1 -3.75 4.71 -19.32
C LEU A 1 -3.84 5.11 -20.79
N ASP A 2 -3.53 6.36 -21.11
CA ASP A 2 -3.65 6.88 -22.49
C ASP A 2 -2.77 6.09 -23.48
N ALA A 3 -1.51 5.84 -23.13
CA ALA A 3 -0.60 5.03 -23.95
C ALA A 3 -1.07 3.58 -24.17
N ALA A 4 -1.94 3.07 -23.29
CA ALA A 4 -2.51 1.73 -23.40
C ALA A 4 -3.95 1.74 -23.96
N GLY A 5 -4.49 2.88 -24.37
CA GLY A 5 -5.87 3.03 -24.86
C GLY A 5 -6.95 2.74 -23.81
N ILE A 6 -6.62 2.80 -22.51
CA ILE A 6 -7.54 2.48 -21.43
C ILE A 6 -8.31 3.73 -21.00
N ALA A 7 -9.62 3.74 -21.22
CA ALA A 7 -10.47 4.88 -20.90
C ALA A 7 -10.71 5.03 -19.38
N LYS A 8 -10.97 3.93 -18.67
CA LYS A 8 -11.28 3.91 -17.23
C LYS A 8 -10.55 2.77 -16.54
N ALA A 9 -10.23 2.94 -15.25
CA ALA A 9 -9.60 1.89 -14.45
C ALA A 9 -9.99 1.98 -12.97
N ALA A 10 -10.00 0.82 -12.28
CA ALA A 10 -9.87 0.78 -10.84
C ALA A 10 -8.39 0.93 -10.46
N LEU A 11 -8.13 1.70 -9.41
CA LEU A 11 -6.77 1.87 -8.89
C LEU A 11 -6.64 1.14 -7.56
N VAL A 12 -5.65 0.28 -7.47
CA VAL A 12 -5.31 -0.45 -6.24
C VAL A 12 -3.87 -0.12 -5.87
N GLY A 13 -3.66 0.40 -4.68
CA GLY A 13 -2.32 0.73 -4.19
C GLY A 13 -2.06 0.16 -2.80
N HIS A 14 -0.86 -0.39 -2.59
CA HIS A 14 -0.41 -0.89 -1.31
C HIS A 14 0.67 0.01 -0.72
N SER A 15 0.60 0.28 0.57
CA SER A 15 1.59 1.08 1.31
C SER A 15 1.82 2.44 0.64
N TRP A 16 3.04 2.82 0.32
CA TRP A 16 3.33 4.03 -0.46
C TRP A 16 2.52 4.07 -1.78
N GLY A 17 2.34 2.92 -2.46
CA GLY A 17 1.53 2.83 -3.67
C GLY A 17 0.07 3.22 -3.44
N SER A 18 -0.43 3.16 -2.21
CA SER A 18 -1.76 3.65 -1.84
C SER A 18 -1.86 5.17 -1.98
N LEU A 19 -0.81 5.90 -1.59
CA LEU A 19 -0.76 7.36 -1.74
C LEU A 19 -0.63 7.77 -3.21
N ILE A 20 0.12 7.00 -4.01
CA ILE A 20 0.20 7.19 -5.47
C ILE A 20 -1.16 6.96 -6.12
N ALA A 21 -1.84 5.85 -5.77
CA ALA A 21 -3.17 5.53 -6.28
C ALA A 21 -4.19 6.60 -5.88
N LEU A 22 -4.12 7.10 -4.65
CA LEU A 22 -4.96 8.19 -4.14
C LEU A 22 -4.76 9.48 -4.95
N GLU A 23 -3.52 9.91 -5.10
CA GLU A 23 -3.19 11.14 -5.85
C GLU A 23 -3.58 11.00 -7.34
N ALA A 24 -3.36 9.84 -7.94
CA ALA A 24 -3.80 9.58 -9.31
C ALA A 24 -5.33 9.61 -9.44
N ALA A 25 -6.06 8.93 -8.55
CA ALA A 25 -7.52 8.90 -8.57
C ALA A 25 -8.13 10.29 -8.40
N SER A 26 -7.55 11.13 -7.54
CA SER A 26 -8.02 12.50 -7.31
C SER A 26 -7.97 13.38 -8.57
N ARG A 27 -7.05 13.06 -9.50
CA ARG A 27 -6.84 13.79 -10.77
C ARG A 27 -7.56 13.16 -11.96
N MET A 28 -7.99 11.92 -11.84
CA MET A 28 -8.59 11.16 -12.94
C MET A 28 -10.09 11.44 -13.13
N GLY A 29 -10.77 12.01 -12.14
CA GLY A 29 -12.21 12.23 -12.18
C GLY A 29 -12.97 10.94 -12.52
N ALA A 30 -13.89 10.99 -13.46
CA ALA A 30 -14.73 9.85 -13.88
C ALA A 30 -13.97 8.69 -14.56
N ARG A 31 -12.68 8.84 -14.80
CA ARG A 31 -11.82 7.75 -15.31
C ARG A 31 -11.38 6.77 -14.21
N ALA A 32 -11.37 7.20 -12.95
CA ALA A 32 -11.20 6.31 -11.80
C ALA A 32 -12.54 5.69 -11.45
N THR A 33 -12.70 4.38 -11.60
CA THR A 33 -13.96 3.68 -11.30
C THR A 33 -14.05 3.25 -9.84
N HIS A 34 -12.92 2.87 -9.24
CA HIS A 34 -12.79 2.47 -7.83
C HIS A 34 -11.39 2.84 -7.35
N LEU A 35 -11.26 3.11 -6.05
CA LEU A 35 -9.98 3.29 -5.38
C LEU A 35 -9.86 2.30 -4.22
N VAL A 36 -8.77 1.54 -4.18
CA VAL A 36 -8.46 0.62 -3.08
C VAL A 36 -7.12 1.01 -2.47
N LEU A 37 -7.13 1.27 -1.17
CA LEU A 37 -5.98 1.67 -0.36
C LEU A 37 -5.66 0.54 0.62
N VAL A 38 -4.63 -0.26 0.31
CA VAL A 38 -4.21 -1.40 1.11
C VAL A 38 -3.03 -0.99 1.98
N GLY A 39 -3.08 -1.23 3.29
CA GLY A 39 -2.02 -0.87 4.22
C GLY A 39 -1.63 0.60 4.12
N THR A 40 -2.60 1.50 4.13
CA THR A 40 -2.39 2.94 3.97
C THR A 40 -2.26 3.67 5.31
N ALA A 41 -1.59 4.81 5.28
CA ALA A 41 -1.49 5.77 6.38
C ALA A 41 -1.42 7.19 5.86
N TYR A 42 -1.85 8.16 6.67
CA TYR A 42 -1.63 9.56 6.37
C TYR A 42 -1.61 10.42 7.66
N PRO A 43 -0.58 11.25 7.87
CA PRO A 43 0.66 11.30 7.07
C PRO A 43 1.42 9.97 7.14
N MET A 44 2.10 9.58 6.06
CA MET A 44 2.91 8.35 6.02
C MET A 44 4.36 8.70 6.35
N LYS A 45 4.64 8.89 7.63
CA LYS A 45 5.97 9.26 8.09
C LYS A 45 6.91 8.06 8.08
N VAL A 46 8.13 8.30 7.63
CA VAL A 46 9.20 7.30 7.58
C VAL A 46 10.24 7.65 8.66
N SER A 47 10.66 6.66 9.44
CA SER A 47 11.65 6.92 10.49
C SER A 47 12.97 7.43 9.90
N PRO A 48 13.65 8.39 10.55
CA PRO A 48 14.97 8.87 10.11
C PRO A 48 15.96 7.73 9.90
N ALA A 49 15.96 6.73 10.79
CA ALA A 49 16.82 5.56 10.69
C ALA A 49 16.58 4.75 9.40
N LEU A 50 15.31 4.55 9.00
CA LEU A 50 14.99 3.85 7.76
C LEU A 50 15.36 4.68 6.54
N LEU A 51 15.13 6.00 6.56
CA LEU A 51 15.54 6.90 5.47
C LEU A 51 17.05 6.86 5.26
N GLU A 52 17.84 6.98 6.32
CA GLU A 52 19.30 6.93 6.25
C GLU A 52 19.79 5.55 5.81
N THR A 53 19.30 4.47 6.45
CA THR A 53 19.69 3.11 6.10
C THR A 53 19.33 2.78 4.65
N SER A 54 18.19 3.27 4.15
CA SER A 54 17.80 3.05 2.75
C SER A 54 18.77 3.69 1.75
N LEU A 55 19.45 4.77 2.13
CA LEU A 55 20.45 5.44 1.31
C LEU A 55 21.83 4.76 1.41
N GLN A 56 22.29 4.48 2.63
CA GLN A 56 23.63 3.99 2.89
C GLN A 56 23.78 2.47 2.72
N GLU A 57 22.77 1.72 3.18
CA GLU A 57 22.77 0.26 3.24
C GLU A 57 21.42 -0.30 2.73
N PRO A 58 21.08 -0.14 1.43
CA PRO A 58 19.73 -0.46 0.92
C PRO A 58 19.29 -1.90 1.19
N MET A 59 20.21 -2.88 1.22
CA MET A 59 19.89 -4.26 1.57
C MET A 59 19.49 -4.42 3.03
N LYS A 60 20.10 -3.68 3.94
CA LYS A 60 19.73 -3.66 5.36
C LYS A 60 18.36 -3.00 5.56
N ALA A 61 18.08 -1.92 4.83
CA ALA A 61 16.76 -1.31 4.83
C ALA A 61 15.67 -2.30 4.36
N LEU A 62 15.93 -3.09 3.31
CA LEU A 62 15.03 -4.16 2.87
C LEU A 62 14.80 -5.22 3.96
N THR A 63 15.84 -5.60 4.70
CA THR A 63 15.71 -6.49 5.85
C THR A 63 14.80 -5.90 6.91
N MET A 64 15.01 -4.63 7.29
CA MET A 64 14.15 -3.93 8.25
C MET A 64 12.69 -3.92 7.81
N ILE A 65 12.42 -3.53 6.57
CA ILE A 65 11.06 -3.53 6.01
C ILE A 65 10.43 -4.92 6.12
N ASN A 66 11.14 -5.96 5.69
CA ASN A 66 10.59 -7.33 5.68
C ASN A 66 10.31 -7.87 7.09
N VAL A 67 11.10 -7.48 8.08
CA VAL A 67 10.86 -7.87 9.49
C VAL A 67 9.65 -7.14 10.06
N PHE A 68 9.58 -5.81 9.91
CA PHE A 68 8.52 -5.00 10.49
C PHE A 68 7.18 -5.07 9.72
N SER A 69 7.20 -5.50 8.46
CA SER A 69 5.99 -5.58 7.64
C SER A 69 5.09 -6.78 7.96
N ARG A 70 5.58 -7.76 8.71
CA ARG A 70 4.84 -9.02 8.94
C ARG A 70 4.40 -9.18 10.37
N SER A 71 3.18 -9.69 10.55
CA SER A 71 2.67 -10.10 11.86
C SER A 71 3.36 -11.40 12.33
N THR A 72 3.77 -12.24 11.38
CA THR A 72 4.56 -13.46 11.62
C THR A 72 5.53 -13.72 10.48
N LEU A 73 6.67 -14.32 10.79
CA LEU A 73 7.62 -14.80 9.76
C LEU A 73 7.20 -16.18 9.20
N ALA A 74 6.29 -16.85 9.87
CA ALA A 74 5.70 -18.11 9.40
C ALA A 74 4.45 -17.78 8.54
N ALA A 75 4.50 -18.17 7.26
CA ALA A 75 3.34 -18.03 6.39
C ALA A 75 2.21 -18.98 6.80
N PRO A 76 0.93 -18.56 6.73
CA PRO A 76 -0.17 -19.48 6.91
C PRO A 76 -0.10 -20.60 5.87
N PRO A 77 -0.33 -21.88 6.27
CA PRO A 77 -0.25 -23.02 5.34
C PRO A 77 -1.18 -22.91 4.12
N SER A 78 -2.31 -22.22 4.27
CA SER A 78 -3.28 -21.99 3.20
C SER A 78 -2.82 -20.95 2.17
N ALA A 79 -1.85 -20.11 2.50
CA ALA A 79 -1.44 -19.00 1.66
C ALA A 79 -0.33 -19.38 0.67
N LEU A 80 0.43 -20.43 0.97
CA LEU A 80 1.66 -20.75 0.23
C LEU A 80 1.87 -22.27 0.16
N GLY A 81 2.40 -22.73 -0.97
CA GLY A 81 2.80 -24.13 -1.13
C GLY A 81 3.90 -24.55 -0.15
N PRO A 82 4.04 -25.86 0.11
CA PRO A 82 5.11 -26.39 0.95
C PRO A 82 6.49 -25.92 0.47
N GLY A 83 7.34 -25.52 1.41
CA GLY A 83 8.71 -25.06 1.12
C GLY A 83 8.81 -23.60 0.65
N THR A 84 7.72 -22.85 0.56
CA THR A 84 7.79 -21.43 0.19
C THR A 84 8.32 -20.60 1.38
N TRP A 85 9.41 -19.90 1.14
CA TRP A 85 10.00 -18.98 2.11
C TRP A 85 9.67 -17.52 1.76
N VAL A 86 8.63 -16.99 2.38
CA VAL A 86 8.08 -15.64 2.07
C VAL A 86 9.11 -14.54 2.28
N TYR A 87 9.87 -14.59 3.37
CA TYR A 87 10.91 -13.60 3.65
C TYR A 87 11.97 -13.59 2.53
N GLY A 88 12.47 -14.77 2.15
CA GLY A 88 13.45 -14.89 1.05
C GLY A 88 12.90 -14.41 -0.29
N ALA A 89 11.64 -14.73 -0.59
CA ALA A 89 10.97 -14.25 -1.81
C ALA A 89 10.85 -12.72 -1.82
N SER A 90 10.48 -12.10 -0.70
CA SER A 90 10.41 -10.64 -0.56
C SER A 90 11.79 -9.98 -0.70
N MET A 91 12.83 -10.58 -0.09
CA MET A 91 14.21 -10.10 -0.24
C MET A 91 14.70 -10.21 -1.70
N ALA A 92 14.36 -11.30 -2.39
CA ALA A 92 14.71 -11.49 -3.80
C ALA A 92 13.98 -10.47 -4.70
N LEU A 93 12.71 -10.19 -4.42
CA LEU A 93 11.96 -9.14 -5.12
C LEU A 93 12.59 -7.76 -4.87
N GLY A 94 12.88 -7.43 -3.62
CA GLY A 94 13.52 -6.15 -3.27
C GLY A 94 14.86 -5.95 -3.97
N ARG A 95 15.71 -6.99 -4.05
CA ARG A 95 16.97 -6.94 -4.82
C ARG A 95 16.74 -6.66 -6.31
N ARG A 96 15.75 -7.33 -6.92
CA ARG A 96 15.39 -7.08 -8.33
C ARG A 96 14.90 -5.66 -8.56
N VAL A 97 14.10 -5.13 -7.64
CA VAL A 97 13.61 -3.75 -7.71
C VAL A 97 14.77 -2.75 -7.60
N LEU A 98 15.71 -2.96 -6.66
CA LEU A 98 16.92 -2.12 -6.60
C LEU A 98 17.76 -2.18 -7.88
N ALA A 99 17.93 -3.38 -8.44
CA ALA A 99 18.70 -3.58 -9.65
C ALA A 99 18.01 -3.06 -10.93
N SER A 100 16.68 -2.85 -10.90
CA SER A 100 15.92 -2.36 -12.05
C SER A 100 16.27 -0.93 -12.46
N ASN A 101 16.88 -0.16 -11.56
CA ASN A 101 17.31 1.20 -11.84
C ASN A 101 18.64 1.48 -11.14
N THR A 102 19.72 1.49 -11.90
CA THR A 102 21.08 1.72 -11.39
C THR A 102 21.40 3.19 -11.15
N ALA A 103 20.64 4.11 -11.76
CA ALA A 103 20.84 5.54 -11.60
C ALA A 103 20.18 6.12 -10.35
N VAL A 104 19.15 5.42 -9.82
CA VAL A 104 18.34 5.93 -8.72
C VAL A 104 18.01 4.81 -7.74
N ASN A 105 18.28 5.03 -6.46
CA ASN A 105 17.77 4.16 -5.39
C ASN A 105 16.25 4.38 -5.23
N VAL A 106 15.48 3.49 -5.84
CA VAL A 106 14.01 3.60 -5.92
C VAL A 106 13.35 3.50 -4.55
N PHE A 107 13.90 2.73 -3.60
CA PHE A 107 13.37 2.63 -2.24
C PHE A 107 13.58 3.92 -1.46
N HIS A 108 14.79 4.47 -1.46
CA HIS A 108 15.07 5.73 -0.78
C HIS A 108 14.20 6.87 -1.34
N ARG A 109 14.08 6.96 -2.67
CA ARG A 109 13.23 7.97 -3.31
C ARG A 109 11.77 7.81 -2.91
N GLY A 110 11.28 6.57 -2.85
CA GLY A 110 9.92 6.27 -2.43
C GLY A 110 9.64 6.63 -0.97
N PHE A 111 10.55 6.30 -0.06
CA PHE A 111 10.41 6.68 1.35
C PHE A 111 10.40 8.19 1.54
N LYS A 112 11.25 8.93 0.82
CA LYS A 112 11.20 10.40 0.83
C LYS A 112 9.88 10.94 0.30
N ALA A 113 9.34 10.35 -0.77
CA ALA A 113 8.06 10.76 -1.32
C ALA A 113 6.91 10.53 -0.32
N CYS A 114 6.90 9.38 0.39
CA CYS A 114 5.94 9.12 1.46
C CYS A 114 6.04 10.14 2.58
N ASP A 115 7.26 10.35 3.08
CA ASP A 115 7.52 11.21 4.24
C ASP A 115 7.12 12.67 3.97
N SER A 116 7.32 13.14 2.75
CA SER A 116 7.02 14.52 2.32
C SER A 116 5.61 14.71 1.77
N TYR A 117 4.83 13.65 1.53
CA TYR A 117 3.50 13.79 0.95
C TYR A 117 2.52 14.46 1.91
N ALA A 118 1.93 15.57 1.49
CA ALA A 118 1.08 16.43 2.32
C ALA A 118 -0.34 16.68 1.76
N ASN A 119 -0.72 16.04 0.64
CA ASN A 119 -1.99 16.30 -0.04
C ASN A 119 -3.10 15.28 0.25
N GLY A 120 -2.90 14.30 1.16
CA GLY A 120 -3.76 13.12 1.28
C GLY A 120 -5.23 13.44 1.55
N GLU A 121 -5.54 14.33 2.49
CA GLU A 121 -6.94 14.67 2.81
C GLU A 121 -7.63 15.44 1.68
N ALA A 122 -6.93 16.38 1.05
CA ALA A 122 -7.46 17.09 -0.11
C ALA A 122 -7.66 16.14 -1.29
N ALA A 123 -6.70 15.26 -1.53
CA ALA A 123 -6.80 14.25 -2.59
C ALA A 123 -7.99 13.31 -2.36
N VAL A 124 -8.18 12.76 -1.15
CA VAL A 124 -9.31 11.87 -0.89
C VAL A 124 -10.65 12.58 -1.01
N ARG A 125 -10.75 13.86 -0.67
CA ARG A 125 -11.96 14.65 -0.90
C ARG A 125 -12.24 14.85 -2.40
N ALA A 126 -11.21 14.97 -3.23
CA ALA A 126 -11.34 15.17 -4.67
C ALA A 126 -11.66 13.89 -5.47
N VAL A 127 -11.40 12.69 -4.90
CA VAL A 127 -11.79 11.41 -5.53
C VAL A 127 -13.30 11.37 -5.78
N THR A 128 -13.74 10.88 -6.94
CA THR A 128 -15.16 10.82 -7.33
C THR A 128 -15.75 9.41 -7.31
N CYS A 129 -14.93 8.38 -7.14
CA CYS A 129 -15.36 6.98 -7.12
C CYS A 129 -15.47 6.42 -5.68
N PRO A 130 -16.10 5.24 -5.50
CA PRO A 130 -16.08 4.51 -4.24
C PRO A 130 -14.66 4.20 -3.77
N VAL A 131 -14.45 4.17 -2.44
CA VAL A 131 -13.14 3.92 -1.82
C VAL A 131 -13.22 2.75 -0.85
N LEU A 132 -12.30 1.79 -0.98
CA LEU A 132 -12.06 0.70 -0.05
C LEU A 132 -10.73 0.92 0.67
N PHE A 133 -10.75 0.83 1.99
CA PHE A 133 -9.57 0.71 2.83
C PHE A 133 -9.42 -0.74 3.28
N VAL A 134 -8.28 -1.37 3.01
CA VAL A 134 -7.91 -2.69 3.53
C VAL A 134 -6.77 -2.49 4.52
N LEU A 135 -7.02 -2.74 5.80
CA LEU A 135 -6.09 -2.43 6.89
C LEU A 135 -5.68 -3.71 7.62
N GLY A 136 -4.40 -3.85 7.91
CA GLY A 136 -3.88 -4.94 8.73
C GLY A 136 -3.99 -4.59 10.22
N ALA A 137 -4.73 -5.38 11.00
CA ALA A 137 -4.92 -5.13 12.43
C ALA A 137 -3.60 -5.16 13.23
N GLN A 138 -2.60 -5.89 12.75
CA GLN A 138 -1.27 -6.05 13.36
C GLN A 138 -0.19 -5.31 12.57
N ASP A 139 -0.57 -4.42 11.66
CA ASP A 139 0.36 -3.65 10.83
C ASP A 139 1.16 -2.67 11.70
N GLN A 140 2.48 -2.85 11.70
CA GLN A 140 3.42 -1.99 12.43
C GLN A 140 4.03 -0.90 11.55
N MET A 141 3.92 -1.03 10.23
CA MET A 141 4.42 -0.04 9.27
C MET A 141 3.41 1.11 9.09
N THR A 142 2.16 0.74 8.85
CA THR A 142 1.02 1.65 8.68
C THR A 142 -0.13 1.23 9.57
N GLN A 143 0.01 1.54 10.86
CA GLN A 143 -1.00 1.14 11.86
C GLN A 143 -2.40 1.61 11.45
N PRO A 144 -3.48 0.82 11.69
CA PRO A 144 -4.84 1.16 11.28
C PRO A 144 -5.28 2.57 11.69
N LYS A 145 -4.87 3.01 12.89
CA LYS A 145 -5.17 4.37 13.38
C LYS A 145 -4.62 5.48 12.49
N ALA A 146 -3.52 5.23 11.77
CA ALA A 146 -2.92 6.22 10.87
C ALA A 146 -3.72 6.43 9.58
N ALA A 147 -4.72 5.59 9.28
CA ALA A 147 -5.64 5.80 8.17
C ALA A 147 -6.88 6.64 8.57
N HIS A 148 -7.07 6.93 9.85
CA HIS A 148 -8.32 7.55 10.35
C HIS A 148 -8.60 8.92 9.75
N SER A 149 -7.58 9.77 9.54
CA SER A 149 -7.76 11.09 8.93
C SER A 149 -8.26 11.00 7.49
N LEU A 150 -7.71 10.07 6.68
CA LEU A 150 -8.19 9.83 5.32
C LEU A 150 -9.63 9.28 5.32
N ILE A 151 -9.94 8.32 6.20
CA ILE A 151 -11.27 7.74 6.33
C ILE A 151 -12.29 8.80 6.72
N ALA A 152 -11.96 9.66 7.69
CA ALA A 152 -12.82 10.77 8.11
C ALA A 152 -13.04 11.75 6.94
N ALA A 153 -11.96 12.22 6.32
CA ALA A 153 -12.04 13.14 5.19
C ALA A 153 -12.85 12.59 4.00
N ALA A 154 -12.75 11.28 3.75
CA ALA A 154 -13.53 10.62 2.72
C ALA A 154 -15.02 10.55 3.08
N LYS A 155 -15.36 10.20 4.32
CA LYS A 155 -16.75 10.19 4.83
C LYS A 155 -17.39 11.58 4.77
N ASP A 156 -16.70 12.59 5.23
CA ASP A 156 -17.16 13.99 5.24
C ASP A 156 -17.48 14.52 3.84
N SER A 157 -16.88 13.95 2.80
CA SER A 157 -17.12 14.31 1.41
C SER A 157 -18.29 13.55 0.76
N GLY A 158 -19.06 12.79 1.53
CA GLY A 158 -20.28 12.10 1.07
C GLY A 158 -20.03 10.86 0.19
N LYS A 159 -18.81 10.32 0.18
CA LYS A 159 -18.45 9.15 -0.65
C LYS A 159 -18.90 7.82 -0.04
N THR A 160 -19.09 6.83 -0.90
CA THR A 160 -19.24 5.45 -0.49
C THR A 160 -17.88 4.91 -0.02
N ILE A 161 -17.75 4.66 1.27
CA ILE A 161 -16.54 4.17 1.92
C ILE A 161 -16.78 2.78 2.47
N THR A 162 -15.86 1.87 2.19
CA THR A 162 -15.79 0.56 2.82
C THR A 162 -14.46 0.46 3.57
N VAL A 163 -14.48 -0.05 4.79
CA VAL A 163 -13.27 -0.39 5.56
C VAL A 163 -13.30 -1.87 5.86
N HIS A 164 -12.27 -2.59 5.46
CA HIS A 164 -12.07 -4.01 5.73
C HIS A 164 -10.78 -4.18 6.53
N THR A 165 -10.87 -4.82 7.69
CA THR A 165 -9.71 -5.06 8.56
C THR A 165 -9.38 -6.54 8.56
N VAL A 166 -8.11 -6.87 8.30
CA VAL A 166 -7.58 -8.23 8.24
C VAL A 166 -6.66 -8.46 9.44
N PRO A 167 -6.70 -9.60 10.14
CA PRO A 167 -5.92 -9.83 11.36
C PRO A 167 -4.44 -10.18 11.10
N VAL A 168 -3.77 -9.39 10.26
CA VAL A 168 -2.39 -9.60 9.80
C VAL A 168 -1.59 -8.29 9.81
N GLY A 169 -0.31 -8.36 9.42
CA GLY A 169 0.59 -7.22 9.32
C GLY A 169 0.40 -6.39 8.05
N HIS A 170 1.53 -5.82 7.57
CA HIS A 170 1.54 -4.90 6.44
C HIS A 170 1.42 -5.59 5.07
N HIS A 171 1.77 -6.85 4.97
CA HIS A 171 1.70 -7.62 3.73
C HIS A 171 0.39 -8.40 3.60
N GLN A 172 -0.76 -7.72 3.67
CA GLN A 172 -2.09 -8.32 3.63
C GLN A 172 -2.25 -9.34 2.50
N MET A 173 -1.74 -9.04 1.30
CA MET A 173 -1.84 -9.90 0.12
C MET A 173 -1.09 -11.23 0.26
N THR A 174 -0.10 -11.32 1.15
CA THR A 174 0.68 -12.54 1.36
C THR A 174 0.45 -13.19 2.71
N GLU A 175 -0.03 -12.45 3.70
CA GLU A 175 -0.34 -12.96 5.03
C GLU A 175 -1.79 -13.47 5.12
N ALA A 176 -2.71 -12.87 4.36
CA ALA A 176 -4.12 -13.27 4.24
C ALA A 176 -4.61 -13.08 2.80
N PRO A 177 -4.11 -13.86 1.84
CA PRO A 177 -4.43 -13.70 0.42
C PRO A 177 -5.91 -13.86 0.12
N ASP A 178 -6.57 -14.86 0.70
CA ASP A 178 -7.97 -15.16 0.42
C ASP A 178 -8.90 -14.07 0.96
N ASP A 179 -8.67 -13.58 2.17
CA ASP A 179 -9.47 -12.52 2.78
C ASP A 179 -9.26 -11.18 2.04
N THR A 180 -8.02 -10.89 1.67
CA THR A 180 -7.69 -9.71 0.86
C THR A 180 -8.35 -9.81 -0.52
N LEU A 181 -8.25 -10.95 -1.20
CA LEU A 181 -8.89 -11.17 -2.50
C LEU A 181 -10.41 -11.06 -2.40
N PHE A 182 -11.03 -11.64 -1.38
CA PHE A 182 -12.46 -11.55 -1.16
C PHE A 182 -12.93 -10.09 -0.98
N ALA A 183 -12.21 -9.30 -0.18
CA ALA A 183 -12.52 -7.90 0.02
C ALA A 183 -12.44 -7.10 -1.30
N LEU A 184 -11.39 -7.33 -2.09
CA LEU A 184 -11.19 -6.71 -3.39
C LEU A 184 -12.29 -7.11 -4.38
N ALA A 185 -12.54 -8.40 -4.55
CA ALA A 185 -13.55 -8.92 -5.49
C ALA A 185 -14.96 -8.42 -5.16
N LYS A 186 -15.34 -8.46 -3.88
CA LYS A 186 -16.63 -7.96 -3.41
C LYS A 186 -16.82 -6.46 -3.65
N PHE A 187 -15.75 -5.69 -3.58
CA PHE A 187 -15.79 -4.25 -3.78
C PHE A 187 -15.78 -3.86 -5.26
N LEU A 188 -14.92 -4.49 -6.06
CA LEU A 188 -14.74 -4.15 -7.48
C LEU A 188 -15.87 -4.64 -8.38
N ASN A 189 -16.66 -5.65 -7.96
CA ASN A 189 -17.79 -6.20 -8.70
C ASN A 189 -19.14 -5.53 -8.34
N ARG A 190 -19.11 -4.43 -7.63
CA ARG A 190 -20.29 -3.59 -7.32
C ARG A 190 -20.40 -2.45 -8.33
#